data_bf79320cccea4dbb98def449b6406652
#
_entry.id   bf79320cccea4dbb98def449b6406652
#
_cell.length_a   1.000
_cell.length_b   1.000
_cell.length_c   1.000
_cell.angle_alpha   90.00
_cell.angle_beta   90.00
_cell.angle_gamma   90.00
#
_symmetry.space_group_name_H-M   'P 1'
#
loop_
_entity.id
_entity.type
_entity.pdbx_description
1 polymer ?
#
loop_
_entity_poly.entity_id
_entity_poly.type
_entity_poly.pdbx_seq_one_letter_code
_entity_poly.pdbx_strand_id
1 'polypeptide(L)'
;MKAPDIARMLAGRIDHLVRDLLPAGHREGHEWRCGSVAGEAGNSLGVHLTGSKAGIWSDFSAGQKGDALDLVAAVHGVSIGEAIGWSRHWLGLEDGEIRLPKRPALPPKPTEPARYPDHCRKAWEGARPITGTPAEAYLVHRGLCSSDRHGSVLRYADRHPRRNPAGDLEYHPALLALLSNIRTGEPAGLINVYLQRDGRDRLRDPKGKTSWGRAAGSAVMLSAFGEPTLGLTICEGVETGISLLLADLAPVWCCGGAGNLAAFPALGGIEALTIAADADEPGQKAAESVAARWREAGREAVIIAPPAGDWADARRECAA
;
A
#
# COMPACT_ATOMS: atom_id res chain seq x y z
N MET A 1 -12.45 27.39 -28.21
CA MET A 1 -12.96 26.32 -27.33
C MET A 1 -12.22 26.41 -26.00
N LYS A 2 -12.90 26.31 -24.86
CA LYS A 2 -12.28 26.46 -23.52
C LYS A 2 -11.75 25.08 -23.03
N ALA A 3 -10.79 25.08 -22.09
CA ALA A 3 -10.21 23.85 -21.52
C ALA A 3 -11.26 22.83 -21.03
N PRO A 4 -12.33 23.22 -20.31
CA PRO A 4 -13.37 22.26 -19.87
C PRO A 4 -14.13 21.57 -21.03
N ASP A 5 -14.24 22.23 -22.18
CA ASP A 5 -14.92 21.63 -23.35
C ASP A 5 -14.02 20.52 -23.94
N ILE A 6 -12.71 20.78 -24.02
CA ILE A 6 -11.73 19.82 -24.51
C ILE A 6 -11.64 18.63 -23.55
N ALA A 7 -11.56 18.87 -22.24
CA ALA A 7 -11.55 17.81 -21.23
C ALA A 7 -12.79 16.89 -21.36
N ARG A 8 -13.97 17.48 -21.58
CA ARG A 8 -15.21 16.71 -21.80
C ARG A 8 -15.19 15.88 -23.09
N MET A 9 -14.64 16.43 -24.17
CA MET A 9 -14.50 15.70 -25.44
C MET A 9 -13.52 14.53 -25.34
N LEU A 10 -12.41 14.72 -24.63
CA LEU A 10 -11.42 13.68 -24.31
C LEU A 10 -12.07 12.58 -23.45
N ALA A 11 -12.83 12.96 -22.41
CA ALA A 11 -13.56 12.03 -21.56
C ALA A 11 -14.56 11.18 -22.34
N GLY A 12 -15.21 11.75 -23.36
CA GLY A 12 -16.10 11.03 -24.27
C GLY A 12 -15.40 9.99 -25.15
N ARG A 13 -14.06 10.04 -25.25
CA ARG A 13 -13.23 9.09 -26.00
C ARG A 13 -12.15 8.46 -25.13
N ILE A 14 -12.35 8.39 -23.83
CA ILE A 14 -11.34 8.03 -22.85
C ILE A 14 -10.73 6.64 -23.08
N ASP A 15 -11.53 5.67 -23.52
CA ASP A 15 -11.03 4.30 -23.81
C ASP A 15 -9.96 4.28 -24.92
N HIS A 16 -10.11 5.12 -25.95
CA HIS A 16 -9.12 5.31 -26.99
C HIS A 16 -7.92 6.12 -26.47
N LEU A 17 -8.19 7.20 -25.76
CA LEU A 17 -7.14 8.08 -25.25
C LEU A 17 -6.15 7.34 -24.34
N VAL A 18 -6.64 6.51 -23.41
CA VAL A 18 -5.76 5.78 -22.50
C VAL A 18 -4.91 4.74 -23.22
N ARG A 19 -5.41 4.12 -24.30
CA ARG A 19 -4.63 3.16 -25.10
C ARG A 19 -3.49 3.86 -25.83
N ASP A 20 -3.71 5.07 -26.32
CA ASP A 20 -2.68 5.86 -26.99
C ASP A 20 -1.66 6.43 -25.98
N LEU A 21 -2.13 6.93 -24.84
CA LEU A 21 -1.28 7.55 -23.83
C LEU A 21 -0.54 6.52 -22.96
N LEU A 22 -1.19 5.42 -22.59
CA LEU A 22 -0.72 4.43 -21.62
C LEU A 22 -0.83 3.01 -22.18
N PRO A 23 -0.11 2.68 -23.30
CA PRO A 23 -0.31 1.43 -24.04
C PRO A 23 0.05 0.16 -23.28
N ALA A 24 0.88 0.23 -22.25
CA ALA A 24 1.20 -0.92 -21.40
C ALA A 24 0.19 -1.14 -20.25
N GLY A 25 -0.86 -0.31 -20.17
CA GLY A 25 -1.96 -0.50 -19.24
C GLY A 25 -2.91 -1.61 -19.68
N HIS A 26 -3.82 -1.97 -18.77
CA HIS A 26 -4.87 -2.97 -19.03
C HIS A 26 -6.20 -2.50 -18.44
N ARG A 27 -7.28 -3.07 -18.95
CA ARG A 27 -8.62 -2.80 -18.43
C ARG A 27 -8.92 -3.71 -17.24
N GLU A 28 -9.33 -3.09 -16.13
CA GLU A 28 -9.82 -3.76 -14.95
C GLU A 28 -11.21 -3.21 -14.59
N GLY A 29 -12.26 -3.97 -14.87
CA GLY A 29 -13.64 -3.54 -14.66
C GLY A 29 -13.98 -2.26 -15.45
N HIS A 30 -14.24 -1.18 -14.72
CA HIS A 30 -14.60 0.15 -15.26
C HIS A 30 -13.41 1.11 -15.35
N GLU A 31 -12.19 0.63 -15.10
CA GLU A 31 -10.97 1.44 -15.10
C GLU A 31 -9.92 0.90 -16.05
N TRP A 32 -9.06 1.82 -16.53
CA TRP A 32 -7.77 1.51 -17.15
C TRP A 32 -6.68 1.59 -16.10
N ARG A 33 -5.92 0.52 -15.90
CA ARG A 33 -4.86 0.43 -14.92
C ARG A 33 -3.48 0.45 -15.58
N CYS A 34 -2.56 1.23 -14.98
CA CYS A 34 -1.17 1.35 -15.43
C CYS A 34 -0.28 1.60 -14.20
N GLY A 35 1.04 1.53 -14.36
CA GLY A 35 1.97 1.77 -13.26
C GLY A 35 2.02 3.23 -12.82
N SER A 36 2.17 4.15 -13.77
CA SER A 36 2.16 5.60 -13.55
C SER A 36 1.87 6.36 -14.84
N VAL A 37 1.89 7.69 -14.82
CA VAL A 37 1.83 8.54 -16.02
C VAL A 37 2.98 8.29 -17.00
N ALA A 38 4.06 7.63 -16.57
CA ALA A 38 5.15 7.21 -17.45
C ALA A 38 4.74 6.04 -18.36
N GLY A 39 3.64 5.35 -18.06
CA GLY A 39 3.00 4.36 -18.93
C GLY A 39 3.57 2.94 -18.82
N GLU A 40 4.33 2.62 -17.78
CA GLU A 40 4.78 1.24 -17.50
C GLU A 40 3.61 0.37 -16.99
N ALA A 41 3.75 -0.95 -17.14
CA ALA A 41 2.78 -1.89 -16.61
C ALA A 41 2.71 -1.81 -15.06
N GLY A 42 1.50 -1.85 -14.49
CA GLY A 42 1.26 -1.77 -13.05
C GLY A 42 -0.18 -1.38 -12.75
N ASN A 43 -0.47 -1.09 -11.47
CA ASN A 43 -1.84 -0.84 -11.00
C ASN A 43 -1.98 0.48 -10.22
N SER A 44 -0.91 1.28 -10.09
CA SER A 44 -0.92 2.49 -9.24
C SER A 44 -1.70 3.65 -9.85
N LEU A 45 -1.77 3.72 -11.18
CA LEU A 45 -2.57 4.69 -11.89
C LEU A 45 -3.88 4.05 -12.34
N GLY A 46 -5.00 4.69 -12.00
CA GLY A 46 -6.34 4.32 -12.46
C GLY A 46 -7.02 5.46 -13.20
N VAL A 47 -7.64 5.15 -14.34
CA VAL A 47 -8.45 6.10 -15.12
C VAL A 47 -9.86 5.53 -15.28
N HIS A 48 -10.88 6.24 -14.82
CA HIS A 48 -12.26 5.83 -15.00
C HIS A 48 -12.66 5.89 -16.48
N LEU A 49 -13.15 4.76 -17.03
CA LEU A 49 -13.54 4.64 -18.44
C LEU A 49 -15.01 4.94 -18.69
N THR A 50 -15.85 4.84 -17.67
CA THR A 50 -17.32 4.90 -17.83
C THR A 50 -18.00 5.71 -16.72
N GLY A 51 -19.28 6.06 -16.94
CA GLY A 51 -20.11 6.77 -15.96
C GLY A 51 -19.79 8.26 -15.83
N SER A 52 -20.30 8.89 -14.77
CA SER A 52 -20.12 10.33 -14.50
C SER A 52 -18.67 10.72 -14.19
N LYS A 53 -17.82 9.74 -13.88
CA LYS A 53 -16.38 9.93 -13.60
C LYS A 53 -15.49 9.63 -14.79
N ALA A 54 -16.02 9.32 -15.97
CA ALA A 54 -15.21 9.04 -17.16
C ALA A 54 -14.18 10.14 -17.40
N GLY A 55 -12.89 9.75 -17.56
CA GLY A 55 -11.76 10.66 -17.72
C GLY A 55 -11.14 11.17 -16.42
N ILE A 56 -11.75 10.94 -15.26
CA ILE A 56 -11.09 11.22 -13.97
C ILE A 56 -10.05 10.14 -13.72
N TRP A 57 -8.88 10.58 -13.31
CA TRP A 57 -7.75 9.68 -13.03
C TRP A 57 -7.02 10.04 -11.74
N SER A 58 -6.33 9.05 -11.21
CA SER A 58 -5.41 9.23 -10.08
C SER A 58 -4.22 8.28 -10.21
N ASP A 59 -3.03 8.78 -9.91
CA ASP A 59 -1.80 8.00 -9.77
C ASP A 59 -1.41 7.96 -8.29
N PHE A 60 -1.64 6.81 -7.66
CA PHE A 60 -1.32 6.58 -6.25
C PHE A 60 0.19 6.59 -5.97
N SER A 61 1.03 6.35 -6.98
CA SER A 61 2.48 6.33 -6.81
C SER A 61 3.09 7.72 -6.77
N ALA A 62 2.52 8.67 -7.54
CA ALA A 62 3.04 10.02 -7.68
C ALA A 62 2.19 11.08 -6.96
N GLY A 63 1.01 10.71 -6.42
CA GLY A 63 0.09 11.64 -5.77
C GLY A 63 -0.59 12.59 -6.75
N GLN A 64 -0.63 12.26 -8.02
CA GLN A 64 -1.23 13.08 -9.07
C GLN A 64 -2.66 12.64 -9.36
N LYS A 65 -3.53 13.59 -9.68
CA LYS A 65 -4.91 13.32 -10.08
C LYS A 65 -5.43 14.45 -10.94
N GLY A 66 -6.48 14.20 -11.70
CA GLY A 66 -7.10 15.24 -12.53
C GLY A 66 -8.16 14.69 -13.47
N ASP A 67 -8.49 15.51 -14.47
CA ASP A 67 -9.37 15.14 -15.57
C ASP A 67 -8.59 14.61 -16.79
N ALA A 68 -9.28 14.31 -17.88
CA ALA A 68 -8.65 13.78 -19.09
C ALA A 68 -7.62 14.72 -19.72
N LEU A 69 -7.77 16.03 -19.56
CA LEU A 69 -6.82 17.02 -20.06
C LEU A 69 -5.57 17.08 -19.17
N ASP A 70 -5.76 17.00 -17.84
CA ASP A 70 -4.66 16.87 -16.89
C ASP A 70 -3.85 15.60 -17.14
N LEU A 71 -4.53 14.48 -17.52
CA LEU A 71 -3.85 13.25 -17.89
C LEU A 71 -2.93 13.44 -19.10
N VAL A 72 -3.40 14.11 -20.15
CA VAL A 72 -2.59 14.47 -21.32
C VAL A 72 -1.36 15.28 -20.91
N ALA A 73 -1.56 16.32 -20.10
CA ALA A 73 -0.47 17.16 -19.60
C ALA A 73 0.56 16.38 -18.80
N ALA A 74 0.09 15.52 -17.87
CA ALA A 74 0.93 14.70 -17.02
C ALA A 74 1.74 13.65 -17.81
N VAL A 75 1.10 12.94 -18.73
CA VAL A 75 1.76 11.91 -19.57
C VAL A 75 2.80 12.50 -20.49
N HIS A 76 2.55 13.69 -21.05
CA HIS A 76 3.51 14.35 -21.95
C HIS A 76 4.51 15.24 -21.20
N GLY A 77 4.29 15.53 -19.90
CA GLY A 77 5.14 16.42 -19.10
C GLY A 77 5.11 17.87 -19.60
N VAL A 78 3.94 18.34 -20.04
CA VAL A 78 3.74 19.65 -20.66
C VAL A 78 2.77 20.50 -19.86
N SER A 79 2.74 21.81 -20.15
CA SER A 79 1.73 22.72 -19.59
C SER A 79 0.32 22.40 -20.11
N ILE A 80 -0.70 22.83 -19.37
CA ILE A 80 -2.11 22.70 -19.82
C ILE A 80 -2.35 23.37 -21.16
N GLY A 81 -1.68 24.50 -21.46
CA GLY A 81 -1.76 25.18 -22.76
C GLY A 81 -1.28 24.30 -23.91
N GLU A 82 -0.16 23.62 -23.75
CA GLU A 82 0.40 22.68 -24.74
C GLU A 82 -0.46 21.41 -24.86
N ALA A 83 -0.98 20.91 -23.72
CA ALA A 83 -1.90 19.78 -23.69
C ALA A 83 -3.20 20.09 -24.45
N ILE A 84 -3.73 21.31 -24.37
CA ILE A 84 -4.88 21.77 -25.17
C ILE A 84 -4.58 21.66 -26.67
N GLY A 85 -3.41 22.17 -27.13
CA GLY A 85 -3.00 22.09 -28.50
C GLY A 85 -2.93 20.63 -29.00
N TRP A 86 -2.25 19.75 -28.25
CA TRP A 86 -2.17 18.33 -28.55
C TRP A 86 -3.55 17.67 -28.63
N SER A 87 -4.41 17.98 -27.63
CA SER A 87 -5.76 17.42 -27.54
C SER A 87 -6.64 17.82 -28.72
N ARG A 88 -6.53 19.06 -29.19
CA ARG A 88 -7.28 19.55 -30.37
C ARG A 88 -6.88 18.78 -31.62
N HIS A 89 -5.59 18.54 -31.83
CA HIS A 89 -5.09 17.73 -32.91
C HIS A 89 -5.55 16.26 -32.81
N TRP A 90 -5.39 15.63 -31.62
CA TRP A 90 -5.84 14.27 -31.37
C TRP A 90 -7.34 14.09 -31.59
N LEU A 91 -8.14 15.11 -31.27
CA LEU A 91 -9.60 15.13 -31.50
C LEU A 91 -9.97 15.42 -32.97
N GLY A 92 -8.99 15.74 -33.82
CA GLY A 92 -9.24 16.09 -35.23
C GLY A 92 -9.88 17.48 -35.41
N LEU A 93 -9.62 18.41 -34.50
CA LEU A 93 -10.19 19.77 -34.52
C LEU A 93 -9.27 20.78 -35.18
N GLU A 94 -8.03 20.46 -35.44
CA GLU A 94 -7.02 21.27 -36.11
C GLU A 94 -6.16 20.43 -37.03
N ASP A 95 -5.88 20.93 -38.23
CA ASP A 95 -4.91 20.38 -39.16
C ASP A 95 -3.52 20.94 -38.83
N GLY A 96 -2.55 20.04 -38.64
CA GLY A 96 -1.16 20.43 -38.40
C GLY A 96 -0.40 19.44 -37.52
N GLU A 97 0.91 19.33 -37.76
CA GLU A 97 1.80 18.48 -36.95
C GLU A 97 2.20 19.24 -35.68
N ILE A 98 1.69 18.84 -34.51
CA ILE A 98 2.15 19.36 -33.24
C ILE A 98 3.41 18.60 -32.82
N ARG A 99 4.56 19.28 -32.89
CA ARG A 99 5.79 18.80 -32.26
C ARG A 99 5.71 19.01 -30.76
N LEU A 100 5.22 18.01 -30.05
CA LEU A 100 5.43 17.97 -28.61
C LEU A 100 6.93 17.83 -28.31
N PRO A 101 7.44 18.42 -27.23
CA PRO A 101 8.75 18.09 -26.72
C PRO A 101 8.83 16.56 -26.58
N LYS A 102 9.98 15.98 -27.00
CA LYS A 102 10.21 14.56 -26.90
C LYS A 102 9.88 14.12 -25.47
N ARG A 103 8.95 13.16 -25.32
CA ARG A 103 8.54 12.64 -24.01
C ARG A 103 9.76 12.54 -23.10
N PRO A 104 9.78 13.15 -21.89
CA PRO A 104 10.91 13.01 -21.00
C PRO A 104 11.30 11.53 -20.94
N ALA A 105 12.59 11.23 -21.07
CA ALA A 105 13.06 9.87 -20.92
C ALA A 105 12.45 9.35 -19.60
N LEU A 106 11.80 8.17 -19.66
CA LEU A 106 11.32 7.50 -18.45
C LEU A 106 12.38 7.68 -17.37
N PRO A 107 12.03 8.18 -16.19
CA PRO A 107 12.97 8.17 -15.09
C PRO A 107 13.58 6.77 -15.04
N PRO A 108 14.90 6.63 -14.83
CA PRO A 108 15.55 5.34 -14.90
C PRO A 108 14.69 4.35 -14.17
N LYS A 109 14.28 3.27 -14.88
CA LYS A 109 13.36 2.24 -14.40
C LYS A 109 13.68 2.04 -12.92
N PRO A 110 12.75 2.28 -11.98
CA PRO A 110 13.05 2.09 -10.57
C PRO A 110 13.75 0.74 -10.51
N THR A 111 14.99 0.73 -10.06
CA THR A 111 15.83 -0.48 -9.95
C THR A 111 14.91 -1.63 -9.67
N GLU A 112 14.84 -2.60 -10.58
CA GLU A 112 13.83 -3.67 -10.70
C GLU A 112 13.05 -3.87 -9.41
N PRO A 113 11.71 -3.84 -9.38
CA PRO A 113 10.97 -3.97 -8.15
C PRO A 113 11.60 -5.13 -7.40
N ALA A 114 12.19 -4.85 -6.23
CA ALA A 114 13.12 -5.78 -5.58
C ALA A 114 12.40 -7.12 -5.55
N ARG A 115 12.85 -8.05 -6.40
CA ARG A 115 12.16 -9.30 -6.70
C ARG A 115 11.80 -9.95 -5.38
N TYR A 116 10.54 -10.28 -5.19
CA TYR A 116 10.08 -11.02 -4.01
C TYR A 116 11.01 -12.22 -3.81
N PRO A 117 11.83 -12.25 -2.74
CA PRO A 117 12.91 -13.22 -2.65
C PRO A 117 12.38 -14.65 -2.68
N ASP A 118 13.04 -15.53 -3.41
CA ASP A 118 12.60 -16.92 -3.58
C ASP A 118 12.41 -17.67 -2.24
N HIS A 119 13.24 -17.37 -1.23
CA HIS A 119 13.07 -17.98 0.09
C HIS A 119 11.80 -17.48 0.81
N CYS A 120 11.41 -16.20 0.63
CA CYS A 120 10.14 -15.66 1.15
C CYS A 120 8.97 -16.31 0.43
N ARG A 121 9.04 -16.39 -0.90
CA ARG A 121 8.00 -17.03 -1.72
C ARG A 121 7.80 -18.49 -1.33
N LYS A 122 8.86 -19.28 -1.23
CA LYS A 122 8.80 -20.69 -0.81
C LYS A 122 8.23 -20.85 0.60
N ALA A 123 8.62 -19.98 1.55
CA ALA A 123 8.09 -20.02 2.90
C ALA A 123 6.60 -19.69 2.93
N TRP A 124 6.18 -18.71 2.14
CA TRP A 124 4.77 -18.31 2.02
C TRP A 124 3.90 -19.39 1.36
N GLU A 125 4.34 -19.96 0.25
CA GLU A 125 3.64 -21.03 -0.47
C GLU A 125 3.53 -22.32 0.35
N GLY A 126 4.57 -22.64 1.13
CA GLY A 126 4.58 -23.80 2.03
C GLY A 126 3.81 -23.62 3.34
N ALA A 127 3.37 -22.42 3.64
CA ALA A 127 2.58 -22.11 4.83
C ALA A 127 1.09 -22.31 4.56
N ARG A 128 0.32 -22.67 5.61
CA ARG A 128 -1.12 -22.92 5.56
C ARG A 128 -1.92 -21.79 6.21
N PRO A 129 -3.25 -21.70 5.98
CA PRO A 129 -4.10 -20.78 6.72
C PRO A 129 -3.93 -20.91 8.23
N ILE A 130 -4.16 -19.83 8.97
CA ILE A 130 -3.96 -19.82 10.44
C ILE A 130 -5.01 -20.60 11.20
N THR A 131 -6.18 -20.84 10.64
CA THR A 131 -7.31 -21.52 11.28
C THR A 131 -6.94 -22.92 11.78
N GLY A 132 -7.26 -23.22 13.02
CA GLY A 132 -6.93 -24.49 13.70
C GLY A 132 -5.43 -24.67 14.00
N THR A 133 -4.65 -23.58 14.03
CA THR A 133 -3.19 -23.64 14.24
C THR A 133 -2.75 -22.92 15.51
N PRO A 134 -1.51 -23.15 15.98
CA PRO A 134 -0.91 -22.33 17.04
C PRO A 134 -0.90 -20.83 16.76
N ALA A 135 -0.91 -20.38 15.50
CA ALA A 135 -1.02 -18.96 15.17
C ALA A 135 -2.40 -18.40 15.50
N GLU A 136 -3.47 -19.13 15.25
CA GLU A 136 -4.80 -18.74 15.69
C GLU A 136 -4.90 -18.73 17.22
N ALA A 137 -4.41 -19.80 17.88
CA ALA A 137 -4.38 -19.86 19.35
C ALA A 137 -3.63 -18.68 19.96
N TYR A 138 -2.51 -18.26 19.36
CA TYR A 138 -1.76 -17.07 19.75
C TYR A 138 -2.59 -15.79 19.65
N LEU A 139 -3.26 -15.59 18.52
CA LEU A 139 -4.10 -14.41 18.32
C LEU A 139 -5.30 -14.40 19.29
N VAL A 140 -5.95 -15.55 19.47
CA VAL A 140 -7.04 -15.72 20.45
C VAL A 140 -6.58 -15.37 21.86
N HIS A 141 -5.41 -15.91 22.28
CA HIS A 141 -4.86 -15.62 23.60
C HIS A 141 -4.53 -14.15 23.83
N ARG A 142 -4.22 -13.42 22.74
CA ARG A 142 -4.01 -11.98 22.75
C ARG A 142 -5.31 -11.16 22.62
N GLY A 143 -6.49 -11.80 22.59
CA GLY A 143 -7.77 -11.12 22.38
C GLY A 143 -7.98 -10.60 20.94
N LEU A 144 -7.22 -11.14 19.98
CA LEU A 144 -7.19 -10.70 18.59
C LEU A 144 -7.95 -11.66 17.65
N CYS A 145 -8.95 -12.33 18.16
CA CYS A 145 -9.73 -13.28 17.35
C CYS A 145 -10.70 -12.50 16.44
N SER A 146 -10.48 -12.58 15.14
CA SER A 146 -11.53 -12.39 14.15
C SER A 146 -11.20 -13.27 12.96
N SER A 147 -12.05 -14.23 12.69
CA SER A 147 -11.80 -15.29 11.74
C SER A 147 -11.65 -14.84 10.29
N ASP A 148 -12.26 -13.74 9.86
CA ASP A 148 -12.41 -13.44 8.44
C ASP A 148 -11.91 -12.08 7.98
N ARG A 149 -11.47 -11.20 8.90
CA ARG A 149 -11.06 -9.83 8.57
C ARG A 149 -9.58 -9.65 8.22
N HIS A 150 -8.73 -10.69 8.40
CA HIS A 150 -7.28 -10.58 8.14
C HIS A 150 -6.88 -10.88 6.71
N GLY A 151 -7.84 -11.23 5.88
CA GLY A 151 -7.59 -11.62 4.51
C GLY A 151 -6.59 -12.78 4.37
N SER A 152 -6.10 -12.98 3.17
CA SER A 152 -5.10 -14.00 2.85
C SER A 152 -3.66 -13.61 3.23
N VAL A 153 -3.46 -12.52 4.00
CA VAL A 153 -2.13 -11.98 4.31
C VAL A 153 -1.46 -12.58 5.54
N LEU A 154 -2.16 -13.48 6.25
CA LEU A 154 -1.62 -14.22 7.40
C LEU A 154 -1.61 -15.71 7.13
N ARG A 155 -0.47 -16.36 7.38
CA ARG A 155 -0.30 -17.82 7.26
C ARG A 155 0.49 -18.39 8.42
N TYR A 156 0.42 -19.69 8.58
CA TYR A 156 1.13 -20.43 9.61
C TYR A 156 2.11 -21.43 9.03
N ALA A 157 3.33 -21.46 9.59
CA ALA A 157 4.36 -22.44 9.28
C ALA A 157 4.71 -23.24 10.54
N ASP A 158 4.61 -24.59 10.46
CA ASP A 158 4.90 -25.48 11.60
C ASP A 158 6.38 -25.46 12.01
N ARG A 159 7.28 -25.31 11.02
CA ARG A 159 8.74 -25.35 11.19
C ARG A 159 9.39 -24.27 10.36
N HIS A 160 9.36 -23.02 10.86
CA HIS A 160 9.98 -21.91 10.19
C HIS A 160 11.40 -21.70 10.71
N PRO A 161 12.43 -21.62 9.83
CA PRO A 161 13.81 -21.47 10.25
C PRO A 161 14.07 -20.07 10.81
N ARG A 162 14.84 -20.00 11.88
CA ARG A 162 15.38 -18.76 12.44
C ARG A 162 16.82 -18.96 12.92
N ARG A 163 17.54 -17.87 13.06
CA ARG A 163 18.81 -17.89 13.82
C ARG A 163 18.51 -17.35 15.22
N ASN A 164 18.92 -18.11 16.25
CA ASN A 164 18.82 -17.64 17.63
C ASN A 164 19.83 -16.50 17.90
N PRO A 165 19.83 -15.87 19.09
CA PRO A 165 20.78 -14.81 19.41
C PRO A 165 22.26 -15.24 19.35
N ALA A 166 22.55 -16.53 19.52
CA ALA A 166 23.92 -17.08 19.38
C ALA A 166 24.31 -17.35 17.91
N GLY A 167 23.36 -17.25 16.96
CA GLY A 167 23.58 -17.46 15.53
C GLY A 167 23.22 -18.87 15.03
N ASP A 168 22.82 -19.79 15.90
CA ASP A 168 22.48 -21.15 15.54
C ASP A 168 21.14 -21.22 14.81
N LEU A 169 21.03 -22.16 13.87
CA LEU A 169 19.79 -22.41 13.13
C LEU A 169 18.83 -23.24 13.96
N GLU A 170 17.66 -22.69 14.21
CA GLU A 170 16.56 -23.34 14.91
C GLU A 170 15.28 -23.32 14.05
N TYR A 171 14.30 -24.17 14.43
CA TYR A 171 13.01 -24.24 13.76
C TYR A 171 11.88 -24.12 14.79
N HIS A 172 11.00 -23.15 14.57
CA HIS A 172 9.85 -22.90 15.43
C HIS A 172 8.56 -22.76 14.63
N PRO A 173 7.40 -23.03 15.25
CA PRO A 173 6.13 -22.56 14.69
C PRO A 173 6.20 -21.05 14.49
N ALA A 174 5.60 -20.55 13.41
CA ALA A 174 5.59 -19.11 13.15
C ALA A 174 4.29 -18.65 12.49
N LEU A 175 3.80 -17.49 12.91
CA LEU A 175 2.85 -16.68 12.17
C LEU A 175 3.64 -15.89 11.14
N LEU A 176 3.28 -16.05 9.88
CA LEU A 176 3.85 -15.31 8.74
C LEU A 176 2.84 -14.25 8.29
N ALA A 177 3.29 -13.02 8.16
CA ALA A 177 2.49 -11.94 7.60
C ALA A 177 3.14 -11.40 6.31
N LEU A 178 2.37 -11.33 5.23
CA LEU A 178 2.85 -10.91 3.92
C LEU A 178 3.10 -9.42 3.87
N LEU A 179 4.35 -9.01 3.64
CA LEU A 179 4.70 -7.64 3.31
C LEU A 179 4.48 -7.40 1.82
N SER A 180 3.72 -6.38 1.49
CA SER A 180 3.49 -5.92 0.12
C SER A 180 4.01 -4.49 -0.06
N ASN A 181 4.51 -4.17 -1.23
CA ASN A 181 4.94 -2.83 -1.59
C ASN A 181 3.77 -1.85 -1.51
N ILE A 182 3.91 -0.76 -0.76
CA ILE A 182 2.84 0.22 -0.51
C ILE A 182 2.40 1.01 -1.75
N ARG A 183 3.13 0.93 -2.86
CA ARG A 183 2.82 1.63 -4.11
C ARG A 183 2.25 0.71 -5.18
N THR A 184 2.59 -0.58 -5.16
CA THR A 184 2.21 -1.52 -6.22
C THR A 184 1.31 -2.66 -5.73
N GLY A 185 1.21 -2.88 -4.41
CA GLY A 185 0.52 -4.03 -3.83
C GLY A 185 1.27 -5.36 -3.99
N GLU A 186 2.39 -5.39 -4.73
CA GLU A 186 3.13 -6.60 -5.02
C GLU A 186 3.84 -7.15 -3.77
N PRO A 187 3.91 -8.48 -3.61
CA PRO A 187 4.67 -9.12 -2.53
C PRO A 187 6.13 -8.66 -2.49
N ALA A 188 6.64 -8.35 -1.30
CA ALA A 188 7.97 -7.80 -1.10
C ALA A 188 8.78 -8.54 -0.02
N GLY A 189 8.10 -9.20 0.92
CA GLY A 189 8.75 -9.88 2.02
C GLY A 189 7.76 -10.52 2.99
N LEU A 190 8.25 -10.90 4.15
CA LEU A 190 7.48 -11.49 5.24
C LEU A 190 7.87 -10.86 6.58
N ILE A 191 6.90 -10.67 7.45
CA ILE A 191 7.13 -10.56 8.89
C ILE A 191 6.92 -11.95 9.48
N ASN A 192 7.89 -12.40 10.25
CA ASN A 192 7.87 -13.70 10.92
C ASN A 192 7.74 -13.47 12.42
N VAL A 193 6.67 -13.96 13.02
CA VAL A 193 6.46 -13.99 14.48
C VAL A 193 6.64 -15.42 14.94
N TYR A 194 7.76 -15.73 15.60
CA TYR A 194 8.05 -17.07 16.07
C TYR A 194 7.30 -17.36 17.36
N LEU A 195 6.59 -18.47 17.38
CA LEU A 195 5.65 -18.84 18.43
C LEU A 195 6.25 -19.89 19.36
N GLN A 196 5.76 -19.93 20.59
CA GLN A 196 5.90 -21.09 21.46
C GLN A 196 5.10 -22.25 20.86
N ARG A 197 5.52 -23.49 21.15
CA ARG A 197 4.91 -24.67 20.55
C ARG A 197 3.44 -24.87 20.90
N ASP A 198 3.03 -24.36 22.06
CA ASP A 198 1.64 -24.41 22.54
C ASP A 198 0.77 -23.26 21.99
N GLY A 199 1.35 -22.32 21.23
CA GLY A 199 0.66 -21.17 20.68
C GLY A 199 0.21 -20.12 21.71
N ARG A 200 0.61 -20.22 22.97
CA ARG A 200 0.17 -19.26 24.00
C ARG A 200 0.85 -17.89 23.88
N ASP A 201 2.10 -17.88 23.42
CA ASP A 201 2.84 -16.62 23.25
C ASP A 201 3.86 -16.75 22.11
N ARG A 202 4.41 -15.60 21.69
CA ARG A 202 5.58 -15.56 20.82
C ARG A 202 6.86 -15.80 21.63
N LEU A 203 7.94 -16.13 20.95
CA LEU A 203 9.26 -16.13 21.57
C LEU A 203 9.64 -14.69 21.95
N ARG A 204 10.10 -14.50 23.19
CA ARG A 204 10.38 -13.19 23.76
C ARG A 204 11.83 -12.73 23.59
N ASP A 205 12.69 -13.54 22.97
CA ASP A 205 14.06 -13.13 22.68
C ASP A 205 14.14 -12.10 21.51
N PRO A 206 15.28 -11.39 21.32
CA PRO A 206 15.42 -10.36 20.29
C PRO A 206 15.16 -10.83 18.85
N LYS A 207 15.15 -12.14 18.62
CA LYS A 207 14.86 -12.76 17.32
C LYS A 207 13.47 -13.41 17.26
N GLY A 208 12.64 -13.20 18.26
CA GLY A 208 11.26 -13.70 18.31
C GLY A 208 10.34 -13.08 17.24
N LYS A 209 10.74 -11.94 16.67
CA LYS A 209 10.11 -11.29 15.52
C LYS A 209 11.20 -10.85 14.54
N THR A 210 11.06 -11.20 13.26
CA THR A 210 12.03 -10.85 12.22
C THR A 210 11.32 -10.48 10.93
N SER A 211 12.03 -9.77 10.04
CA SER A 211 11.55 -9.50 8.69
C SER A 211 12.46 -10.17 7.68
N TRP A 212 11.87 -10.79 6.66
CA TRP A 212 12.57 -11.32 5.50
C TRP A 212 12.17 -10.55 4.25
N GLY A 213 13.11 -10.39 3.31
CA GLY A 213 12.87 -9.61 2.10
C GLY A 213 12.92 -8.11 2.37
N ARG A 214 12.13 -7.34 1.62
CA ARG A 214 12.15 -5.87 1.68
C ARG A 214 11.04 -5.35 2.60
N ALA A 215 11.43 -4.89 3.78
CA ALA A 215 10.51 -4.22 4.69
C ALA A 215 10.34 -2.72 4.35
N ALA A 216 11.41 -2.04 3.93
CA ALA A 216 11.36 -0.62 3.57
C ALA A 216 10.42 -0.36 2.37
N GLY A 217 9.47 0.54 2.54
CA GLY A 217 8.45 0.85 1.56
C GLY A 217 7.42 -0.26 1.35
N SER A 218 7.25 -1.14 2.34
CA SER A 218 6.27 -2.22 2.34
C SER A 218 5.43 -2.19 3.62
N ALA A 219 4.25 -2.79 3.57
CA ALA A 219 3.36 -2.95 4.72
C ALA A 219 2.65 -4.30 4.65
N VAL A 220 2.21 -4.82 5.78
CA VAL A 220 1.22 -5.89 5.84
C VAL A 220 -0.16 -5.24 5.67
N MET A 221 -0.79 -5.52 4.56
CA MET A 221 -2.07 -4.92 4.16
C MET A 221 -3.21 -5.77 4.69
N LEU A 222 -3.61 -5.56 5.96
CA LEU A 222 -4.75 -6.26 6.55
C LEU A 222 -6.06 -5.90 5.82
N SER A 223 -6.16 -4.69 5.31
CA SER A 223 -7.15 -4.30 4.30
C SER A 223 -6.46 -4.27 2.94
N ALA A 224 -7.11 -4.79 1.89
CA ALA A 224 -6.50 -4.98 0.59
C ALA A 224 -5.99 -3.67 -0.03
N PHE A 225 -5.01 -3.74 -0.94
CA PHE A 225 -4.35 -2.60 -1.56
C PHE A 225 -5.32 -1.57 -2.18
N GLY A 226 -6.44 -2.03 -2.74
CA GLY A 226 -7.45 -1.16 -3.36
C GLY A 226 -8.53 -0.62 -2.42
N GLU A 227 -8.56 -1.03 -1.15
CA GLU A 227 -9.60 -0.59 -0.21
C GLU A 227 -9.45 0.85 0.29
N PRO A 228 -8.22 1.38 0.56
CA PRO A 228 -8.08 2.77 0.94
C PRO A 228 -8.48 3.71 -0.21
N THR A 229 -9.58 4.45 -0.02
CA THR A 229 -10.08 5.41 -1.03
C THR A 229 -9.82 6.86 -0.66
N LEU A 230 -10.09 7.24 0.60
CA LEU A 230 -9.88 8.59 1.11
C LEU A 230 -9.10 8.57 2.43
N GLY A 231 -9.31 7.55 3.25
CA GLY A 231 -8.68 7.38 4.55
C GLY A 231 -7.87 6.09 4.63
N LEU A 232 -6.82 6.10 5.44
CA LEU A 232 -6.01 4.94 5.76
C LEU A 232 -5.56 5.03 7.21
N THR A 233 -5.65 3.90 7.92
CA THR A 233 -5.04 3.75 9.24
C THR A 233 -3.74 2.97 9.13
N ILE A 234 -2.66 3.48 9.70
CA ILE A 234 -1.37 2.79 9.76
C ILE A 234 -0.91 2.59 11.19
N CYS A 235 -0.17 1.50 11.42
CA CYS A 235 0.41 1.18 12.72
C CYS A 235 1.77 0.47 12.54
N GLU A 236 2.47 0.22 13.64
CA GLU A 236 3.74 -0.48 13.60
C GLU A 236 3.56 -1.99 13.42
N GLY A 237 2.80 -2.63 14.28
CA GLY A 237 2.74 -4.08 14.43
C GLY A 237 1.49 -4.72 13.83
N VAL A 238 1.59 -6.02 13.48
CA VAL A 238 0.44 -6.80 12.97
C VAL A 238 -0.62 -6.98 14.04
N GLU A 239 -0.22 -7.23 15.29
CA GLU A 239 -1.12 -7.36 16.44
C GLU A 239 -1.90 -6.06 16.67
N THR A 240 -1.21 -4.93 16.66
CA THR A 240 -1.82 -3.59 16.71
C THR A 240 -2.82 -3.40 15.58
N GLY A 241 -2.44 -3.74 14.34
CA GLY A 241 -3.32 -3.59 13.18
C GLY A 241 -4.59 -4.43 13.27
N ILE A 242 -4.50 -5.65 13.79
CA ILE A 242 -5.68 -6.50 14.03
C ILE A 242 -6.59 -5.85 15.08
N SER A 243 -6.02 -5.29 16.17
CA SER A 243 -6.79 -4.58 17.19
C SER A 243 -7.57 -3.40 16.61
N LEU A 244 -6.95 -2.66 15.69
CA LEU A 244 -7.58 -1.52 15.00
C LEU A 244 -8.70 -1.95 14.06
N LEU A 245 -8.54 -3.06 13.33
CA LEU A 245 -9.62 -3.65 12.54
C LEU A 245 -10.82 -4.06 13.40
N LEU A 246 -10.55 -4.65 14.57
CA LEU A 246 -11.58 -5.05 15.53
C LEU A 246 -12.27 -3.84 16.20
N ALA A 247 -11.64 -2.66 16.15
CA ALA A 247 -12.19 -1.37 16.58
C ALA A 247 -12.83 -0.57 15.43
N ASP A 248 -13.08 -1.23 14.27
CA ASP A 248 -13.70 -0.65 13.07
C ASP A 248 -12.93 0.56 12.49
N LEU A 249 -11.61 0.59 12.67
CA LEU A 249 -10.72 1.62 12.10
C LEU A 249 -10.14 1.23 10.72
N ALA A 250 -10.85 0.36 9.98
CA ALA A 250 -10.48 -0.01 8.60
C ALA A 250 -10.57 1.21 7.65
N PRO A 251 -9.75 1.23 6.57
CA PRO A 251 -8.73 0.26 6.18
C PRO A 251 -7.42 0.38 6.98
N VAL A 252 -6.72 -0.74 7.25
CA VAL A 252 -5.54 -0.81 8.11
C VAL A 252 -4.35 -1.46 7.40
N TRP A 253 -3.18 -0.79 7.46
CA TRP A 253 -1.88 -1.33 7.03
C TRP A 253 -0.85 -1.27 8.16
N CYS A 254 -0.04 -2.34 8.31
CA CYS A 254 0.99 -2.43 9.35
C CYS A 254 2.37 -2.26 8.74
N CYS A 255 3.14 -1.30 9.21
CA CYS A 255 4.44 -0.93 8.64
C CYS A 255 5.59 -1.90 9.00
N GLY A 256 5.40 -2.76 10.02
CA GLY A 256 6.37 -3.78 10.40
C GLY A 256 7.52 -3.29 11.27
N GLY A 257 7.51 -2.04 11.73
CA GLY A 257 8.48 -1.47 12.65
C GLY A 257 8.47 0.06 12.64
N ALA A 258 8.90 0.68 13.74
CA ALA A 258 8.90 2.15 13.94
C ALA A 258 9.66 2.90 12.83
N GLY A 259 10.79 2.35 12.34
CA GLY A 259 11.56 2.97 11.25
C GLY A 259 10.78 3.03 9.92
N ASN A 260 10.03 1.97 9.58
CA ASN A 260 9.17 1.95 8.39
C ASN A 260 7.95 2.85 8.58
N LEU A 261 7.38 2.87 9.78
CA LEU A 261 6.30 3.80 10.13
C LEU A 261 6.79 5.24 9.92
N ALA A 262 7.92 5.63 10.51
CA ALA A 262 8.50 6.97 10.37
C ALA A 262 8.77 7.36 8.90
N ALA A 263 9.12 6.38 8.05
CA ALA A 263 9.42 6.57 6.63
C ALA A 263 8.19 6.53 5.73
N PHE A 264 6.98 6.29 6.28
CA PHE A 264 5.76 6.13 5.47
C PHE A 264 5.46 7.41 4.68
N PRO A 265 5.40 7.35 3.33
CA PRO A 265 5.24 8.52 2.49
C PRO A 265 3.78 8.98 2.44
N ALA A 266 3.57 10.22 2.02
CA ALA A 266 2.24 10.63 1.57
C ALA A 266 1.90 9.87 0.28
N LEU A 267 0.77 9.16 0.30
CA LEU A 267 0.30 8.35 -0.82
C LEU A 267 -0.78 9.09 -1.60
N GLY A 268 -0.73 9.03 -2.93
CA GLY A 268 -1.77 9.59 -3.77
C GLY A 268 -3.14 8.96 -3.52
N GLY A 269 -4.20 9.77 -3.60
CA GLY A 269 -5.57 9.30 -3.42
C GLY A 269 -6.03 9.13 -1.97
N ILE A 270 -5.12 9.20 -0.99
CA ILE A 270 -5.46 9.16 0.43
C ILE A 270 -5.41 10.60 0.96
N GLU A 271 -6.52 11.12 1.45
CA GLU A 271 -6.66 12.49 1.93
C GLU A 271 -6.45 12.60 3.45
N ALA A 272 -6.78 11.54 4.20
CA ALA A 272 -6.67 11.47 5.64
C ALA A 272 -5.91 10.23 6.11
N LEU A 273 -4.93 10.42 6.98
CA LEU A 273 -4.16 9.36 7.61
C LEU A 273 -4.43 9.31 9.11
N THR A 274 -4.84 8.15 9.62
CA THR A 274 -4.82 7.85 11.04
C THR A 274 -3.55 7.07 11.36
N ILE A 275 -2.75 7.54 12.30
CA ILE A 275 -1.49 6.93 12.71
C ILE A 275 -1.67 6.39 14.12
N ALA A 276 -1.80 5.08 14.26
CA ALA A 276 -1.88 4.42 15.55
C ALA A 276 -0.47 4.15 16.09
N ALA A 277 -0.01 5.05 16.93
CA ALA A 277 1.29 4.97 17.59
C ALA A 277 1.22 4.01 18.79
N ASP A 278 2.31 3.28 19.06
CA ASP A 278 2.51 2.64 20.36
C ASP A 278 2.83 3.71 21.41
N ALA A 279 2.56 3.45 22.69
CA ALA A 279 2.72 4.45 23.76
C ALA A 279 4.19 4.74 24.14
N ASP A 280 5.15 4.09 23.48
CA ASP A 280 6.58 4.31 23.71
C ASP A 280 7.13 5.52 22.95
N GLU A 281 8.27 6.04 23.40
CA GLU A 281 8.91 7.22 22.81
C GLU A 281 9.29 7.03 21.31
N PRO A 282 9.85 5.88 20.88
CA PRO A 282 10.13 5.62 19.46
C PRO A 282 8.88 5.63 18.57
N GLY A 283 7.78 5.01 19.02
CA GLY A 283 6.50 4.97 18.32
C GLY A 283 5.89 6.36 18.15
N GLN A 284 5.92 7.17 19.20
CA GLN A 284 5.42 8.55 19.16
C GLN A 284 6.24 9.43 18.21
N LYS A 285 7.58 9.38 18.27
CA LYS A 285 8.46 10.12 17.34
C LYS A 285 8.23 9.69 15.89
N ALA A 286 8.04 8.41 15.65
CA ALA A 286 7.73 7.89 14.31
C ALA A 286 6.40 8.45 13.79
N ALA A 287 5.36 8.44 14.61
CA ALA A 287 4.04 8.96 14.27
C ALA A 287 4.07 10.47 13.98
N GLU A 288 4.75 11.26 14.81
CA GLU A 288 4.93 12.70 14.59
C GLU A 288 5.63 13.01 13.26
N SER A 289 6.69 12.25 12.94
CA SER A 289 7.42 12.40 11.68
C SER A 289 6.54 12.14 10.45
N VAL A 290 5.68 11.11 10.51
CA VAL A 290 4.70 10.83 9.45
C VAL A 290 3.65 11.92 9.37
N ALA A 291 3.06 12.31 10.52
CA ALA A 291 2.01 13.32 10.57
C ALA A 291 2.50 14.66 10.00
N ALA A 292 3.72 15.08 10.34
CA ALA A 292 4.33 16.29 9.78
C ALA A 292 4.42 16.21 8.25
N ARG A 293 4.97 15.11 7.71
CA ARG A 293 5.10 14.90 6.25
C ARG A 293 3.75 14.94 5.52
N TRP A 294 2.69 14.35 6.10
CA TRP A 294 1.36 14.34 5.50
C TRP A 294 0.72 15.72 5.52
N ARG A 295 0.87 16.46 6.63
CA ARG A 295 0.38 17.86 6.73
C ARG A 295 1.12 18.80 5.77
N GLU A 296 2.44 18.65 5.63
CA GLU A 296 3.23 19.37 4.62
C GLU A 296 2.77 19.07 3.18
N ALA A 297 2.29 17.84 2.93
CA ALA A 297 1.68 17.47 1.66
C ALA A 297 0.22 17.97 1.49
N GLY A 298 -0.28 18.81 2.41
CA GLY A 298 -1.63 19.37 2.39
C GLY A 298 -2.73 18.38 2.72
N ARG A 299 -2.44 17.35 3.51
CA ARG A 299 -3.39 16.29 3.89
C ARG A 299 -3.63 16.23 5.38
N GLU A 300 -4.74 15.60 5.75
CA GLU A 300 -5.05 15.39 7.16
C GLU A 300 -4.20 14.25 7.74
N ALA A 301 -3.73 14.43 8.97
CA ALA A 301 -3.04 13.39 9.72
C ALA A 301 -3.41 13.50 11.21
N VAL A 302 -3.95 12.41 11.74
CA VAL A 302 -4.33 12.27 13.15
C VAL A 302 -3.49 11.18 13.78
N ILE A 303 -2.93 11.46 14.96
CA ILE A 303 -2.23 10.47 15.76
C ILE A 303 -3.16 10.01 16.87
N ILE A 304 -3.29 8.70 17.02
CA ILE A 304 -3.99 8.05 18.13
C ILE A 304 -3.01 7.13 18.85
N ALA A 305 -3.14 7.04 20.16
CA ALA A 305 -2.30 6.16 20.98
C ALA A 305 -3.14 5.50 22.09
N PRO A 306 -2.79 4.29 22.54
CA PRO A 306 -3.44 3.67 23.68
C PRO A 306 -3.01 4.40 24.98
N PRO A 307 -3.75 4.26 26.08
CA PRO A 307 -3.39 4.87 27.36
C PRO A 307 -2.02 4.40 27.89
N ALA A 308 -1.65 3.15 27.61
CA ALA A 308 -0.36 2.55 27.95
C ALA A 308 -0.08 1.34 27.05
N GLY A 309 1.19 1.00 26.84
CA GLY A 309 1.62 -0.18 26.09
C GLY A 309 1.29 -0.13 24.59
N ASP A 310 0.88 -1.26 24.04
CA ASP A 310 0.40 -1.39 22.66
C ASP A 310 -1.14 -1.53 22.61
N TRP A 311 -1.70 -1.36 21.40
CA TRP A 311 -3.16 -1.46 21.18
C TRP A 311 -3.72 -2.86 21.46
N ALA A 312 -2.91 -3.90 21.32
CA ALA A 312 -3.33 -5.27 21.62
C ALA A 312 -3.45 -5.51 23.12
N ASP A 313 -2.56 -4.92 23.91
CA ASP A 313 -2.61 -4.98 25.37
C ASP A 313 -3.79 -4.16 25.92
N ALA A 314 -4.00 -2.94 25.43
CA ALA A 314 -5.14 -2.10 25.80
C ALA A 314 -6.49 -2.78 25.50
N ARG A 315 -6.60 -3.47 24.34
CA ARG A 315 -7.81 -4.21 24.00
C ARG A 315 -8.06 -5.40 24.95
N ARG A 316 -7.02 -6.11 25.35
CA ARG A 316 -7.15 -7.26 26.25
C ARG A 316 -7.67 -6.84 27.63
N GLU A 317 -7.26 -5.67 28.09
CA GLU A 317 -7.76 -5.09 29.36
C GLU A 317 -9.24 -4.70 29.27
N CYS A 318 -9.70 -4.20 28.12
CA CYS A 318 -11.11 -3.86 27.90
C CYS A 318 -12.02 -5.09 27.75
N ALA A 319 -11.47 -6.26 27.38
CA ALA A 319 -12.23 -7.48 27.17
C ALA A 319 -12.26 -8.41 28.39
N ALA A 320 -11.50 -8.12 29.44
CA ALA A 320 -11.41 -8.84 30.71
C ALA A 320 -12.37 -8.25 31.76
#